data_e2b2d623659e8cb1db3cc418b826b57e
#
_entry.id   e2b2d623659e8cb1db3cc418b826b57e
#
_cell.length_a   1.000
_cell.length_b   1.000
_cell.length_c   1.000
_cell.angle_alpha   90.00
_cell.angle_beta   90.00
_cell.angle_gamma   90.00
#
_symmetry.space_group_name_H-M   'P 1'
#
loop_
_entity.id
_entity.type
_entity.pdbx_description
1 polymer ?
#
loop_
_entity_poly.entity_id
_entity_poly.type
_entity_poly.pdbx_seq_one_letter_code
_entity_poly.pdbx_strand_id
1 'polypeptide(L)'
;LPPPGLPQRAAATTLAQFPVVLPLPLSALRSAFPVLGNPLNYGRAVALTPKQFRYGFGNAVSEEESQRLYDRYSVAGPGRPLFQAAVANFNPASATKVNTKNPERGPLLVISGELDHTVPSAVAKASYKQYKKNPNVTEFVEFAGRGHSLVVDNGWRDVADAALSFVTRF
;
A
#
# COMPACT_ATOMS: atom_id res chain seq x y z
N LEU A 1 -0.29 -28.77 16.08
CA LEU A 1 0.68 -27.89 16.76
C LEU A 1 1.78 -27.55 15.77
N PRO A 2 2.06 -26.28 15.49
CA PRO A 2 3.21 -25.91 14.69
C PRO A 2 4.51 -26.29 15.42
N PRO A 3 5.59 -26.60 14.68
CA PRO A 3 6.86 -26.96 15.29
C PRO A 3 7.41 -25.79 16.11
N PRO A 4 8.00 -26.03 17.28
CA PRO A 4 8.62 -25.00 18.09
C PRO A 4 9.87 -24.48 17.37
N GLY A 5 9.92 -23.17 17.11
CA GLY A 5 11.14 -22.51 16.64
C GLY A 5 11.05 -21.72 15.32
N LEU A 6 9.86 -21.58 14.74
CA LEU A 6 9.73 -20.60 13.65
C LEU A 6 9.59 -19.19 14.24
N PRO A 7 10.48 -18.24 13.88
CA PRO A 7 10.33 -16.86 14.30
C PRO A 7 8.96 -16.34 13.86
N GLN A 8 8.27 -15.65 14.76
CA GLN A 8 6.99 -15.02 14.44
C GLN A 8 7.19 -14.10 13.24
N ARG A 9 6.49 -14.43 12.17
CA ARG A 9 6.67 -13.96 10.82
C ARG A 9 6.54 -12.44 10.72
N ALA A 10 7.36 -11.86 9.86
CA ALA A 10 7.18 -10.52 9.34
C ALA A 10 5.70 -10.33 8.92
N ALA A 11 4.98 -9.49 9.64
CA ALA A 11 3.62 -9.16 9.29
C ALA A 11 3.65 -8.27 8.04
N ALA A 12 3.10 -8.76 6.95
CA ALA A 12 2.81 -7.92 5.81
C ALA A 12 1.85 -6.82 6.27
N THR A 13 2.29 -5.58 6.23
CA THR A 13 1.48 -4.45 6.64
C THR A 13 0.53 -4.10 5.53
N THR A 14 -0.69 -4.53 5.66
CA THR A 14 -1.78 -4.09 4.81
C THR A 14 -2.67 -3.15 5.61
N LEU A 15 -2.90 -1.96 5.09
CA LEU A 15 -3.93 -1.01 5.54
C LEU A 15 -3.84 -0.56 7.01
N ALA A 16 -2.63 -0.33 7.51
CA ALA A 16 -2.46 0.54 8.68
C ALA A 16 -3.05 1.93 8.39
N GLN A 17 -3.56 2.62 9.41
CA GLN A 17 -3.92 4.03 9.26
C GLN A 17 -2.78 4.75 8.56
N PHE A 18 -3.01 5.18 7.32
CA PHE A 18 -2.03 6.00 6.64
C PHE A 18 -1.88 7.31 7.42
N PRO A 19 -0.65 7.74 7.71
CA PRO A 19 -0.45 9.03 8.32
C PRO A 19 -1.02 10.11 7.41
N VAL A 20 -1.74 11.07 8.00
CA VAL A 20 -2.19 12.24 7.24
C VAL A 20 -0.94 13.01 6.84
N VAL A 21 -0.67 13.02 5.55
CA VAL A 21 0.37 13.86 4.96
C VAL A 21 -0.30 15.11 4.44
N LEU A 22 0.10 16.26 4.97
CA LEU A 22 -0.42 17.55 4.51
C LEU A 22 0.67 18.29 3.71
N PRO A 23 0.31 18.92 2.55
CA PRO A 23 -1.00 18.81 1.91
C PRO A 23 -1.30 17.38 1.42
N LEU A 24 -2.60 17.02 1.37
CA LEU A 24 -3.00 15.69 0.86
C LEU A 24 -2.48 15.51 -0.56
N PRO A 25 -1.82 14.38 -0.89
CA PRO A 25 -1.28 14.14 -2.21
C PRO A 25 -2.41 14.12 -3.25
N LEU A 26 -2.39 15.06 -4.19
CA LEU A 26 -3.42 15.17 -5.25
C LEU A 26 -3.52 13.90 -6.10
N SER A 27 -2.40 13.20 -6.31
CA SER A 27 -2.38 11.94 -7.03
C SER A 27 -3.20 10.86 -6.32
N ALA A 28 -3.07 10.72 -5.00
CA ALA A 28 -3.84 9.77 -4.21
C ALA A 28 -5.34 10.11 -4.24
N LEU A 29 -5.69 11.38 -4.08
CA LEU A 29 -7.08 11.84 -4.19
C LEU A 29 -7.68 11.50 -5.56
N ARG A 30 -6.94 11.78 -6.64
CA ARG A 30 -7.38 11.45 -8.00
C ARG A 30 -7.49 9.94 -8.23
N SER A 31 -6.58 9.14 -7.66
CA SER A 31 -6.64 7.69 -7.75
C SER A 31 -7.85 7.11 -7.02
N ALA A 32 -8.23 7.67 -5.87
CA ALA A 32 -9.37 7.24 -5.07
C ALA A 32 -10.73 7.79 -5.57
N PHE A 33 -10.73 8.87 -6.35
CA PHE A 33 -11.93 9.59 -6.78
C PHE A 33 -12.97 8.73 -7.53
N PRO A 34 -12.60 7.74 -8.39
CA PRO A 34 -13.58 6.86 -9.02
C PRO A 34 -14.52 6.17 -8.02
N VAL A 35 -14.03 5.90 -6.81
CA VAL A 35 -14.83 5.29 -5.74
C VAL A 35 -15.43 6.35 -4.83
N LEU A 36 -14.61 7.24 -4.27
CA LEU A 36 -15.00 8.21 -3.23
C LEU A 36 -15.85 9.37 -3.77
N GLY A 37 -15.77 9.65 -5.08
CA GLY A 37 -16.51 10.75 -5.70
C GLY A 37 -18.04 10.56 -5.76
N ASN A 38 -18.54 9.35 -5.47
CA ASN A 38 -19.96 9.07 -5.41
C ASN A 38 -20.31 8.32 -4.11
N PRO A 39 -21.05 8.93 -3.17
CA PRO A 39 -21.44 8.30 -1.90
C PRO A 39 -22.21 6.97 -2.05
N LEU A 40 -22.94 6.77 -3.15
CA LEU A 40 -23.66 5.53 -3.43
C LEU A 40 -22.71 4.33 -3.61
N ASN A 41 -21.45 4.58 -3.90
CA ASN A 41 -20.42 3.55 -4.00
C ASN A 41 -20.07 2.91 -2.66
N TYR A 42 -20.48 3.49 -1.53
CA TYR A 42 -20.31 2.88 -0.22
C TYR A 42 -20.88 1.46 -0.13
N GLY A 43 -22.03 1.23 -0.73
CA GLY A 43 -22.71 -0.08 -0.73
C GLY A 43 -22.52 -0.91 -2.00
N ARG A 44 -21.64 -0.50 -2.92
CA ARG A 44 -21.50 -1.11 -4.24
C ARG A 44 -20.08 -1.61 -4.50
N ALA A 45 -19.96 -2.55 -5.44
CA ALA A 45 -18.69 -2.87 -6.08
C ALA A 45 -18.44 -1.86 -7.22
N VAL A 46 -17.23 -1.32 -7.29
CA VAL A 46 -16.83 -0.32 -8.29
C VAL A 46 -15.68 -0.89 -9.12
N ALA A 47 -15.87 -0.94 -10.43
CA ALA A 47 -14.82 -1.27 -11.38
C ALA A 47 -14.12 0.01 -11.85
N LEU A 48 -12.80 -0.03 -11.98
CA LEU A 48 -12.04 1.03 -12.62
C LEU A 48 -12.12 0.88 -14.14
N THR A 49 -12.11 1.99 -14.85
CA THR A 49 -11.85 1.97 -16.29
C THR A 49 -10.35 1.75 -16.56
N PRO A 50 -9.94 1.30 -17.78
CA PRO A 50 -8.51 1.18 -18.14
C PRO A 50 -7.71 2.45 -17.87
N LYS A 51 -8.27 3.65 -18.16
CA LYS A 51 -7.62 4.94 -17.91
C LYS A 51 -7.44 5.23 -16.41
N GLN A 52 -8.42 4.88 -15.59
CA GLN A 52 -8.34 5.06 -14.15
C GLN A 52 -7.32 4.10 -13.54
N PHE A 53 -7.32 2.84 -13.98
CA PHE A 53 -6.33 1.86 -13.58
C PHE A 53 -4.91 2.29 -13.99
N ARG A 54 -4.73 2.71 -15.25
CA ARG A 54 -3.43 3.23 -15.71
C ARG A 54 -2.95 4.38 -14.84
N TYR A 55 -3.82 5.32 -14.50
CA TYR A 55 -3.42 6.44 -13.64
C TYR A 55 -2.97 5.99 -12.24
N GLY A 56 -3.73 5.14 -11.58
CA GLY A 56 -3.47 4.75 -10.19
C GLY A 56 -2.45 3.62 -10.02
N PHE A 57 -2.42 2.68 -10.97
CA PHE A 57 -1.68 1.43 -10.84
C PHE A 57 -0.62 1.23 -11.92
N GLY A 58 -0.91 1.57 -13.16
CA GLY A 58 -0.06 1.30 -14.32
C GLY A 58 0.67 2.52 -14.89
N ASN A 59 0.81 3.60 -14.13
CA ASN A 59 1.37 4.85 -14.63
C ASN A 59 2.88 4.80 -14.95
N ALA A 60 3.60 3.87 -14.35
CA ALA A 60 5.06 3.73 -14.47
C ALA A 60 5.49 2.57 -15.41
N VAL A 61 4.54 1.92 -16.07
CA VAL A 61 4.81 0.88 -17.07
C VAL A 61 4.33 1.31 -18.43
N SER A 62 4.68 0.56 -19.50
CA SER A 62 4.19 0.84 -20.85
C SER A 62 2.66 0.76 -20.92
N GLU A 63 2.05 1.30 -21.98
CA GLU A 63 0.61 1.27 -22.15
C GLU A 63 0.11 -0.17 -22.35
N GLU A 64 0.85 -0.95 -23.12
CA GLU A 64 0.55 -2.37 -23.39
C GLU A 64 0.63 -3.20 -22.10
N GLU A 65 1.62 -2.94 -21.27
CA GLU A 65 1.74 -3.64 -19.99
C GLU A 65 0.63 -3.21 -19.02
N SER A 66 0.33 -1.93 -18.95
CA SER A 66 -0.78 -1.43 -18.13
C SER A 66 -2.11 -2.06 -18.55
N GLN A 67 -2.35 -2.24 -19.86
CA GLN A 67 -3.55 -2.91 -20.36
C GLN A 67 -3.55 -4.39 -19.96
N ARG A 68 -2.42 -5.11 -20.11
CA ARG A 68 -2.31 -6.51 -19.65
C ARG A 68 -2.57 -6.68 -18.17
N LEU A 69 -2.02 -5.78 -17.34
CA LEU A 69 -2.26 -5.79 -15.91
C LEU A 69 -3.74 -5.52 -15.56
N TYR A 70 -4.36 -4.59 -16.29
CA TYR A 70 -5.78 -4.30 -16.15
C TYR A 70 -6.63 -5.53 -16.46
N ASP A 71 -6.42 -6.15 -17.62
CA ASP A 71 -7.21 -7.30 -18.08
C ASP A 71 -7.06 -8.51 -17.14
N ARG A 72 -5.88 -8.66 -16.54
CA ARG A 72 -5.58 -9.80 -15.68
C ARG A 72 -6.00 -9.61 -14.21
N TYR A 73 -5.89 -8.41 -13.68
CA TYR A 73 -6.00 -8.18 -12.24
C TYR A 73 -7.12 -7.22 -11.83
N SER A 74 -7.69 -6.46 -12.75
CA SER A 74 -8.74 -5.51 -12.40
C SER A 74 -10.06 -6.22 -12.18
N VAL A 75 -10.56 -6.13 -10.96
CA VAL A 75 -11.88 -6.62 -10.57
C VAL A 75 -12.65 -5.52 -9.86
N ALA A 76 -13.98 -5.56 -9.95
CA ALA A 76 -14.81 -4.62 -9.18
C ALA A 76 -14.61 -4.85 -7.68
N GLY A 77 -14.09 -3.84 -7.00
CA GLY A 77 -13.83 -3.87 -5.55
C GLY A 77 -14.94 -3.21 -4.74
N PRO A 78 -15.22 -3.67 -3.50
CA PRO A 78 -16.21 -3.04 -2.64
C PRO A 78 -15.78 -1.61 -2.25
N GLY A 79 -16.69 -0.65 -2.36
CA GLY A 79 -16.39 0.75 -2.01
C GLY A 79 -16.24 0.97 -0.50
N ARG A 80 -17.00 0.25 0.34
CA ARG A 80 -17.04 0.43 1.79
C ARG A 80 -15.66 0.52 2.47
N PRO A 81 -14.70 -0.38 2.22
CA PRO A 81 -13.39 -0.30 2.87
C PRO A 81 -12.65 1.00 2.57
N LEU A 82 -12.78 1.52 1.34
CA LEU A 82 -12.10 2.76 0.96
C LEU A 82 -12.73 3.99 1.64
N PHE A 83 -14.07 4.04 1.76
CA PHE A 83 -14.76 5.08 2.54
C PHE A 83 -14.39 5.00 4.02
N GLN A 84 -14.33 3.81 4.61
CA GLN A 84 -13.92 3.62 5.99
C GLN A 84 -12.46 4.06 6.21
N ALA A 85 -11.55 3.72 5.29
CA ALA A 85 -10.17 4.15 5.34
C ALA A 85 -10.02 5.67 5.24
N ALA A 86 -10.81 6.31 4.37
CA ALA A 86 -10.78 7.77 4.18
C ALA A 86 -11.14 8.55 5.45
N VAL A 87 -12.04 8.02 6.29
CA VAL A 87 -12.47 8.67 7.54
C VAL A 87 -11.78 8.10 8.79
N ALA A 88 -10.97 7.06 8.65
CA ALA A 88 -10.36 6.35 9.79
C ALA A 88 -9.49 7.26 10.68
N ASN A 89 -8.79 8.23 10.08
CA ASN A 89 -7.92 9.15 10.80
C ASN A 89 -8.68 10.16 11.68
N PHE A 90 -9.97 10.37 11.40
CA PHE A 90 -10.84 11.25 12.20
C PHE A 90 -11.55 10.51 13.34
N ASN A 91 -11.43 9.18 13.38
CA ASN A 91 -12.02 8.36 14.43
C ASN A 91 -10.93 7.82 15.38
N PRO A 92 -10.80 8.33 16.61
CA PRO A 92 -9.80 7.86 17.56
C PRO A 92 -10.01 6.39 17.99
N ALA A 93 -11.22 5.88 17.85
CA ALA A 93 -11.60 4.48 18.12
C ALA A 93 -11.60 3.60 16.86
N SER A 94 -10.97 4.05 15.75
CA SER A 94 -10.93 3.28 14.52
C SER A 94 -10.25 1.92 14.72
N ALA A 95 -10.89 0.86 14.22
CA ALA A 95 -10.31 -0.48 14.19
C ALA A 95 -9.03 -0.59 13.34
N THR A 96 -8.75 0.42 12.50
CA THR A 96 -7.51 0.48 11.70
C THR A 96 -6.34 1.09 12.47
N LYS A 97 -6.54 1.54 13.72
CA LYS A 97 -5.47 2.11 14.54
C LYS A 97 -4.46 1.03 14.91
N VAL A 98 -3.22 1.22 14.48
CA VAL A 98 -2.12 0.30 14.73
C VAL A 98 -1.24 0.80 15.87
N ASN A 99 -0.87 -0.09 16.77
CA ASN A 99 0.14 0.20 17.79
C ASN A 99 1.55 0.12 17.17
N THR A 100 2.01 1.23 16.60
CA THR A 100 3.34 1.33 15.98
C THR A 100 4.49 1.16 16.97
N LYS A 101 4.21 1.23 18.28
CA LYS A 101 5.20 1.10 19.36
C LYS A 101 5.22 -0.29 20.00
N ASN A 102 4.41 -1.25 19.51
CA ASN A 102 4.42 -2.60 20.05
C ASN A 102 5.84 -3.20 20.02
N PRO A 103 6.48 -3.49 21.16
CA PRO A 103 7.84 -4.02 21.20
C PRO A 103 7.93 -5.48 20.75
N GLU A 104 6.80 -6.19 20.70
CA GLU A 104 6.74 -7.60 20.31
C GLU A 104 6.56 -7.81 18.80
N ARG A 105 6.44 -6.72 18.00
CA ARG A 105 6.37 -6.88 16.56
C ARG A 105 7.69 -7.37 15.98
N GLY A 106 7.61 -8.20 14.95
CA GLY A 106 8.78 -8.60 14.17
C GLY A 106 9.43 -7.46 13.37
N PRO A 107 10.53 -7.73 12.69
CA PRO A 107 11.14 -6.81 11.73
C PRO A 107 10.15 -6.33 10.67
N LEU A 108 10.29 -5.09 10.21
CA LEU A 108 9.39 -4.45 9.23
C LEU A 108 10.20 -3.82 8.10
N LEU A 109 9.87 -4.21 6.87
CA LEU A 109 10.31 -3.54 5.65
C LEU A 109 9.13 -2.78 5.05
N VAL A 110 9.30 -1.48 4.85
CA VAL A 110 8.36 -0.62 4.11
C VAL A 110 8.91 -0.43 2.71
N ILE A 111 8.12 -0.81 1.71
CA ILE A 111 8.49 -0.69 0.29
C ILE A 111 7.60 0.37 -0.36
N SER A 112 8.19 1.20 -1.23
CA SER A 112 7.50 2.25 -1.97
C SER A 112 7.99 2.32 -3.41
N GLY A 113 7.07 2.65 -4.33
CA GLY A 113 7.43 3.13 -5.66
C GLY A 113 7.55 4.65 -5.66
N GLU A 114 8.58 5.19 -6.31
CA GLU A 114 8.80 6.63 -6.41
C GLU A 114 7.63 7.35 -7.10
N LEU A 115 7.09 6.74 -8.17
CA LEU A 115 6.01 7.28 -9.01
C LEU A 115 4.62 6.77 -8.63
N ASP A 116 4.45 6.19 -7.44
CA ASP A 116 3.17 5.66 -6.99
C ASP A 116 2.14 6.80 -6.81
N HIS A 117 1.05 6.73 -7.59
CA HIS A 117 -0.04 7.69 -7.50
C HIS A 117 -1.11 7.33 -6.48
N THR A 118 -1.20 6.05 -6.09
CA THR A 118 -2.21 5.55 -5.15
C THR A 118 -1.72 5.70 -3.71
N VAL A 119 -0.48 5.28 -3.44
CA VAL A 119 0.20 5.49 -2.15
C VAL A 119 1.52 6.24 -2.41
N PRO A 120 1.47 7.54 -2.60
CA PRO A 120 2.66 8.33 -2.90
C PRO A 120 3.78 8.09 -1.89
N SER A 121 5.02 8.14 -2.37
CA SER A 121 6.21 7.90 -1.57
C SER A 121 6.25 8.74 -0.26
N ALA A 122 5.71 9.96 -0.28
CA ALA A 122 5.58 10.78 0.93
C ALA A 122 4.75 10.10 2.03
N VAL A 123 3.69 9.37 1.66
CA VAL A 123 2.83 8.63 2.60
C VAL A 123 3.58 7.41 3.14
N ALA A 124 4.27 6.66 2.28
CA ALA A 124 5.09 5.53 2.69
C ALA A 124 6.24 5.96 3.64
N LYS A 125 6.92 7.06 3.31
CA LYS A 125 7.96 7.69 4.17
C LYS A 125 7.40 8.15 5.52
N ALA A 126 6.21 8.70 5.55
CA ALA A 126 5.55 9.10 6.81
C ALA A 126 5.18 7.88 7.66
N SER A 127 4.70 6.78 7.06
CA SER A 127 4.49 5.50 7.73
C SER A 127 5.80 4.96 8.31
N TYR A 128 6.86 4.88 7.52
CA TYR A 128 8.18 4.48 7.98
C TYR A 128 8.65 5.28 9.19
N LYS A 129 8.49 6.62 9.17
CA LYS A 129 8.86 7.50 10.31
C LYS A 129 8.11 7.17 11.59
N GLN A 130 6.84 6.74 11.51
CA GLN A 130 6.08 6.31 12.66
C GLN A 130 6.63 5.01 13.25
N TYR A 131 6.88 4.01 12.40
CA TYR A 131 7.38 2.71 12.82
C TYR A 131 8.85 2.71 13.24
N LYS A 132 9.66 3.60 12.68
CA LYS A 132 11.09 3.75 13.03
C LYS A 132 11.32 4.10 14.51
N LYS A 133 10.30 4.63 15.20
CA LYS A 133 10.37 4.90 16.65
C LYS A 133 10.26 3.63 17.52
N ASN A 134 9.98 2.48 16.92
CA ASN A 134 9.97 1.19 17.58
C ASN A 134 11.40 0.67 17.75
N PRO A 135 11.75 -0.04 18.84
CA PRO A 135 13.09 -0.60 19.05
C PRO A 135 13.44 -1.70 18.02
N ASN A 136 12.45 -2.36 17.44
CA ASN A 136 12.68 -3.41 16.47
C ASN A 136 13.06 -2.87 15.09
N VAL A 137 13.78 -3.67 14.32
CA VAL A 137 14.25 -3.31 12.98
C VAL A 137 13.11 -2.78 12.11
N THR A 138 13.33 -1.62 11.53
CA THR A 138 12.42 -0.98 10.56
C THR A 138 13.27 -0.40 9.45
N GLU A 139 13.07 -0.88 8.24
CA GLU A 139 13.77 -0.43 7.04
C GLU A 139 12.81 0.13 6.00
N PHE A 140 13.36 0.94 5.11
CA PHE A 140 12.62 1.57 4.02
C PHE A 140 13.39 1.41 2.71
N VAL A 141 12.70 0.92 1.68
CA VAL A 141 13.24 0.82 0.32
C VAL A 141 12.30 1.52 -0.64
N GLU A 142 12.85 2.42 -1.46
CA GLU A 142 12.14 3.09 -2.54
C GLU A 142 12.71 2.62 -3.88
N PHE A 143 11.82 2.17 -4.76
CA PHE A 143 12.17 1.79 -6.12
C PHE A 143 11.97 2.96 -7.06
N ALA A 144 13.08 3.48 -7.62
CA ALA A 144 13.07 4.59 -8.56
C ALA A 144 12.32 4.22 -9.85
N GLY A 145 11.55 5.17 -10.39
CA GLY A 145 10.79 4.99 -11.62
C GLY A 145 9.63 3.99 -11.54
N ARG A 146 9.29 3.47 -10.34
CA ARG A 146 8.24 2.46 -10.18
C ARG A 146 6.94 3.06 -9.64
N GLY A 147 5.81 2.50 -10.07
CA GLY A 147 4.46 2.88 -9.65
C GLY A 147 3.87 1.95 -8.59
N HIS A 148 2.53 1.92 -8.53
CA HIS A 148 1.81 1.12 -7.52
C HIS A 148 1.84 -0.39 -7.78
N SER A 149 2.01 -0.83 -9.03
CA SER A 149 1.97 -2.26 -9.42
C SER A 149 3.26 -3.02 -9.12
N LEU A 150 4.09 -2.56 -8.21
CA LEU A 150 5.42 -3.08 -7.86
C LEU A 150 5.54 -4.61 -7.80
N VAL A 151 4.49 -5.28 -7.31
CA VAL A 151 4.52 -6.73 -7.03
C VAL A 151 4.01 -7.58 -8.19
N VAL A 152 3.50 -6.96 -9.26
CA VAL A 152 2.90 -7.67 -10.41
C VAL A 152 3.36 -7.15 -11.77
N ASP A 153 4.06 -6.01 -11.83
CA ASP A 153 4.61 -5.46 -13.07
C ASP A 153 5.90 -6.18 -13.50
N ASN A 154 6.46 -5.79 -14.64
CA ASN A 154 7.64 -6.43 -15.25
C ASN A 154 8.89 -6.42 -14.37
N GLY A 155 8.98 -5.53 -13.38
CA GLY A 155 10.10 -5.43 -12.44
C GLY A 155 9.82 -6.06 -11.05
N TRP A 156 8.77 -6.86 -10.89
CA TRP A 156 8.40 -7.44 -9.59
C TRP A 156 9.53 -8.26 -8.91
N ARG A 157 10.46 -8.79 -9.71
CA ARG A 157 11.58 -9.59 -9.17
C ARG A 157 12.49 -8.78 -8.28
N ASP A 158 12.81 -7.54 -8.64
CA ASP A 158 13.65 -6.65 -7.83
C ASP A 158 13.02 -6.40 -6.45
N VAL A 159 11.69 -6.27 -6.43
CA VAL A 159 10.93 -6.10 -5.18
C VAL A 159 10.93 -7.39 -4.35
N ALA A 160 10.75 -8.53 -5.01
CA ALA A 160 10.81 -9.83 -4.35
C ALA A 160 12.20 -10.12 -3.77
N ASP A 161 13.28 -9.81 -4.50
CA ASP A 161 14.65 -10.00 -4.06
C ASP A 161 14.99 -9.09 -2.86
N ALA A 162 14.55 -7.85 -2.88
CA ALA A 162 14.69 -6.95 -1.73
C ALA A 162 13.94 -7.47 -0.50
N ALA A 163 12.71 -7.96 -0.68
CA ALA A 163 11.93 -8.56 0.39
C ALA A 163 12.59 -9.85 0.92
N LEU A 164 13.05 -10.72 0.03
CA LEU A 164 13.74 -11.96 0.40
C LEU A 164 15.04 -11.66 1.16
N SER A 165 15.86 -10.74 0.65
CA SER A 165 17.08 -10.30 1.32
C SER A 165 16.83 -9.75 2.71
N PHE A 166 15.69 -9.07 2.90
CA PHE A 166 15.29 -8.59 4.22
C PHE A 166 14.89 -9.73 5.15
N VAL A 167 13.99 -10.64 4.72
CA VAL A 167 13.44 -11.66 5.63
C VAL A 167 14.44 -12.77 5.98
N THR A 168 15.42 -13.02 5.13
CA THR A 168 16.47 -14.04 5.37
C THR A 168 17.50 -13.64 6.44
N ARG A 169 17.45 -12.40 6.94
CA ARG A 169 18.31 -11.92 8.04
C ARG A 169 17.78 -12.29 9.43
N PHE A 170 16.55 -12.80 9.52
CA PHE A 170 15.82 -13.10 10.76
C PHE A 170 15.27 -14.52 10.75
#